data_d43c57af78e5fd80e58889b5b2594e91
#
_entry.id   d43c57af78e5fd80e58889b5b2594e91
#
_cell.length_a   1.000
_cell.length_b   1.000
_cell.length_c   1.000
_cell.angle_alpha   90.00
_cell.angle_beta   90.00
_cell.angle_gamma   90.00
#
_symmetry.space_group_name_H-M   'P 1'
#
loop_
_entity.id
_entity.type
_entity.pdbx_description
1 polymer ?
#
loop_
_entity_poly.entity_id
_entity_poly.type
_entity_poly.pdbx_seq_one_letter_code
_entity_poly.pdbx_strand_id
1 'polypeptide(L)'
;MDLSVAFLGTGGAVPSARRSTASLLVSRGGERLMFDCGEGTQRQLQKSLGLVQVDEVYLTHFHADHFLGLPGMLKTYDLTDRQAPLTVYGPRGLQDLFKTLGRLIGRIGRASCRERV
;
A
#
# COMPACT_ATOMS: atom_id res chain seq x y z
N MET A 1 -24.44 -4.97 -3.29
CA MET A 1 -22.99 -4.95 -3.04
C MET A 1 -22.61 -3.61 -2.44
N ASP A 2 -22.05 -3.64 -1.25
CA ASP A 2 -21.68 -2.42 -0.56
C ASP A 2 -20.36 -1.87 -1.10
N LEU A 3 -20.33 -0.56 -1.25
CA LEU A 3 -19.13 0.17 -1.64
C LEU A 3 -18.84 1.21 -0.56
N SER A 4 -17.63 1.19 -0.02
CA SER A 4 -17.23 2.18 0.97
C SER A 4 -15.84 2.72 0.65
N VAL A 5 -15.56 3.93 1.11
CA VAL A 5 -14.28 4.60 0.90
C VAL A 5 -13.78 5.10 2.25
N ALA A 6 -12.52 4.78 2.54
CA ALA A 6 -11.86 5.26 3.75
C ALA A 6 -10.63 6.09 3.37
N PHE A 7 -10.57 7.32 3.87
CA PHE A 7 -9.41 8.19 3.66
C PHE A 7 -8.40 7.89 4.75
N LEU A 8 -7.33 7.17 4.40
CA LEU A 8 -6.27 6.80 5.34
C LEU A 8 -5.21 7.88 5.48
N GLY A 9 -5.03 8.68 4.44
CA GLY A 9 -4.08 9.77 4.45
C GLY A 9 -4.51 10.89 3.53
N THR A 10 -4.61 12.10 4.10
CA THR A 10 -4.97 13.31 3.36
C THR A 10 -3.97 14.43 3.58
N GLY A 11 -2.83 14.12 4.22
CA GLY A 11 -1.76 15.08 4.43
C GLY A 11 -1.06 15.46 3.15
N GLY A 12 -0.26 16.52 3.19
CA GLY A 12 0.57 16.92 2.08
C GLY A 12 1.78 16.00 1.92
N ALA A 13 2.85 16.51 1.31
CA ALA A 13 4.04 15.71 1.03
C ALA A 13 4.77 15.23 2.28
N VAL A 14 4.57 15.90 3.41
CA VAL A 14 5.22 15.56 4.68
C VAL A 14 4.18 15.03 5.66
N PRO A 15 4.35 13.82 6.21
CA PRO A 15 3.42 13.31 7.21
C PRO A 15 3.56 14.09 8.52
N SER A 16 2.48 14.09 9.30
CA SER A 16 2.48 14.71 10.64
C SER A 16 2.02 13.67 11.66
N ALA A 17 2.02 14.07 12.93
CA ALA A 17 1.57 13.18 14.01
C ALA A 17 0.10 12.77 13.85
N ARG A 18 -0.70 13.58 13.17
CA ARG A 18 -2.15 13.36 13.01
C ARG A 18 -2.53 12.89 11.62
N ARG A 19 -1.73 13.18 10.59
CA ARG A 19 -2.07 12.91 9.19
C ARG A 19 -0.96 12.15 8.50
N SER A 20 -1.33 11.04 7.91
CA SER A 20 -0.48 10.34 6.97
C SER A 20 -0.55 11.01 5.61
N THR A 21 0.44 10.76 4.76
CA THR A 21 0.42 11.21 3.38
C THR A 21 -0.58 10.38 2.57
N ALA A 22 -0.70 10.65 1.26
CA ALA A 22 -1.81 10.16 0.44
C ALA A 22 -2.06 8.66 0.54
N SER A 23 -3.31 8.29 0.85
CA SER A 23 -3.79 6.91 0.75
C SER A 23 -5.31 6.87 0.84
N LEU A 24 -5.92 6.05 0.01
CA LEU A 24 -7.36 5.86 -0.06
C LEU A 24 -7.65 4.36 -0.12
N LEU A 25 -8.56 3.89 0.72
CA LEU A 25 -8.99 2.49 0.68
C LEU A 25 -10.43 2.41 0.20
N VAL A 26 -10.65 1.66 -0.86
CA VAL A 26 -11.98 1.37 -1.38
C VAL A 26 -12.31 -0.07 -1.07
N SER A 27 -13.43 -0.29 -0.38
CA SER A 27 -13.95 -1.62 -0.10
C SER A 27 -15.18 -1.88 -0.95
N ARG A 28 -15.17 -2.98 -1.68
CA ARG A 28 -16.29 -3.38 -2.52
C ARG A 28 -16.58 -4.86 -2.24
N GLY A 29 -17.69 -5.12 -1.55
CA GLY A 29 -17.95 -6.47 -1.09
C GLY A 29 -16.83 -6.95 -0.19
N GLY A 30 -16.22 -8.09 -0.52
CA GLY A 30 -15.06 -8.61 0.20
C GLY A 30 -13.71 -8.10 -0.27
N GLU A 31 -13.68 -7.27 -1.32
CA GLU A 31 -12.43 -6.77 -1.89
C GLU A 31 -12.01 -5.44 -1.26
N ARG A 32 -10.72 -5.27 -1.05
CA ARG A 32 -10.14 -4.02 -0.55
C ARG A 32 -9.05 -3.56 -1.50
N LEU A 33 -9.26 -2.38 -2.08
CA LEU A 33 -8.36 -1.79 -3.07
C LEU A 33 -7.77 -0.51 -2.48
N MET A 34 -6.45 -0.42 -2.44
CA MET A 34 -5.77 0.75 -1.92
C MET A 34 -5.21 1.59 -3.06
N PHE A 35 -5.49 2.89 -3.02
CA PHE A 35 -4.98 3.84 -4.01
C PHE A 35 -3.95 4.72 -3.32
N ASP A 36 -2.72 4.60 -3.73
CA ASP A 36 -1.52 5.16 -3.12
C ASP A 36 -1.30 4.67 -1.69
N CYS A 37 -0.06 4.68 -1.26
CA CYS A 37 0.32 4.14 0.04
C CYS A 37 1.46 5.00 0.59
N GLY A 38 1.10 6.20 1.06
CA GLY A 38 2.04 7.12 1.64
C GLY A 38 2.53 6.66 3.01
N GLU A 39 3.54 7.35 3.52
CA GLU A 39 4.10 7.05 4.82
C GLU A 39 3.04 7.19 5.92
N GLY A 40 2.96 6.20 6.78
CA GLY A 40 1.96 6.17 7.87
C GLY A 40 0.66 5.47 7.52
N THR A 41 0.47 5.05 6.27
CA THR A 41 -0.76 4.39 5.82
C THR A 41 -1.09 3.15 6.65
N GLN A 42 -0.09 2.30 6.90
CA GLN A 42 -0.29 1.06 7.66
C GLN A 42 -0.82 1.35 9.06
N ARG A 43 -0.26 2.37 9.72
CA ARG A 43 -0.70 2.74 11.06
C ARG A 43 -2.14 3.27 11.05
N GLN A 44 -2.49 4.08 10.05
CA GLN A 44 -3.86 4.59 9.92
C GLN A 44 -4.84 3.46 9.61
N LEU A 45 -4.43 2.50 8.79
CA LEU A 45 -5.24 1.33 8.50
C LEU A 45 -5.55 0.54 9.78
N GLN A 46 -4.54 0.31 10.62
CA GLN A 46 -4.72 -0.40 11.87
C GLN A 46 -5.65 0.35 12.83
N LYS A 47 -5.53 1.68 12.90
CA LYS A 47 -6.36 2.51 13.78
C LYS A 47 -7.82 2.53 13.33
N SER A 48 -8.06 2.57 12.02
CA SER A 48 -9.41 2.76 11.48
C SER A 48 -10.17 1.47 11.30
N LEU A 49 -9.51 0.42 10.83
CA LEU A 49 -10.17 -0.81 10.38
C LEU A 49 -9.56 -2.08 10.98
N GLY A 50 -8.55 -1.94 11.83
CA GLY A 50 -7.79 -3.07 12.32
C GLY A 50 -6.81 -3.59 11.27
N LEU A 51 -6.28 -4.79 11.48
CA LEU A 51 -5.34 -5.43 10.55
C LEU A 51 -6.08 -6.11 9.41
N VAL A 52 -6.72 -5.32 8.55
CA VAL A 52 -7.40 -5.88 7.39
C VAL A 52 -6.41 -6.15 6.25
N GLN A 53 -6.73 -7.15 5.45
CA GLN A 53 -5.93 -7.51 4.28
C GLN A 53 -6.35 -6.66 3.10
N VAL A 54 -5.37 -6.00 2.47
CA VAL A 54 -5.57 -5.27 1.23
C VAL A 54 -5.30 -6.25 0.08
N ASP A 55 -6.17 -6.28 -0.92
CA ASP A 55 -6.05 -7.23 -2.02
C ASP A 55 -5.20 -6.70 -3.17
N GLU A 56 -5.35 -5.42 -3.48
CA GLU A 56 -4.63 -4.77 -4.56
C GLU A 56 -4.23 -3.36 -4.16
N VAL A 57 -3.07 -2.91 -4.61
CA VAL A 57 -2.58 -1.55 -4.41
C VAL A 57 -2.35 -0.91 -5.77
N TYR A 58 -2.85 0.29 -5.95
CA TYR A 58 -2.69 1.08 -7.18
C TYR A 58 -1.89 2.34 -6.86
N LEU A 59 -0.67 2.44 -7.39
CA LEU A 59 0.17 3.62 -7.24
C LEU A 59 -0.06 4.54 -8.43
N THR A 60 -0.42 5.79 -8.16
CA THR A 60 -0.68 6.75 -9.23
C THR A 60 0.62 7.26 -9.84
N HIS A 61 1.62 7.52 -9.01
CA HIS A 61 2.94 7.98 -9.47
C HIS A 61 3.97 7.77 -8.35
N PHE A 62 5.26 8.03 -8.65
CA PHE A 62 6.36 7.76 -7.70
C PHE A 62 6.84 8.99 -6.95
N HIS A 63 5.96 9.86 -6.52
CA HIS A 63 6.32 10.84 -5.52
C HIS A 63 6.33 10.17 -4.15
N ALA A 64 7.27 10.54 -3.29
CA ALA A 64 7.48 9.89 -2.01
C ALA A 64 6.21 9.81 -1.16
N ASP A 65 5.40 10.87 -1.16
CA ASP A 65 4.17 10.94 -0.39
C ASP A 65 3.09 9.97 -0.88
N HIS A 66 3.30 9.30 -2.00
CA HIS A 66 2.33 8.35 -2.56
C HIS A 66 2.73 6.89 -2.44
N PHE A 67 4.01 6.57 -2.10
CA PHE A 67 4.41 5.16 -2.05
C PHE A 67 5.32 4.76 -0.89
N LEU A 68 5.85 5.68 -0.10
CA LEU A 68 6.84 5.33 0.92
C LEU A 68 6.29 4.44 2.05
N GLY A 69 4.98 4.34 2.19
CA GLY A 69 4.39 3.41 3.14
C GLY A 69 4.31 1.97 2.64
N LEU A 70 4.49 1.77 1.33
CA LEU A 70 4.32 0.46 0.71
C LEU A 70 5.38 -0.55 1.17
N PRO A 71 6.69 -0.24 1.17
CA PRO A 71 7.68 -1.21 1.59
C PRO A 71 7.44 -1.76 2.99
N GLY A 72 7.10 -0.89 3.93
CA GLY A 72 6.82 -1.30 5.32
C GLY A 72 5.59 -2.19 5.41
N MET A 73 4.53 -1.85 4.68
CA MET A 73 3.31 -2.65 4.67
C MET A 73 3.55 -4.04 4.07
N LEU A 74 4.29 -4.11 2.95
CA LEU A 74 4.61 -5.39 2.32
C LEU A 74 5.44 -6.26 3.27
N LYS A 75 6.42 -5.65 3.95
CA LYS A 75 7.26 -6.39 4.89
C LYS A 75 6.46 -6.88 6.09
N THR A 76 5.52 -6.09 6.58
CA THR A 76 4.62 -6.51 7.66
C THR A 76 3.79 -7.71 7.24
N TYR A 77 3.23 -7.70 6.04
CA TYR A 77 2.49 -8.85 5.53
C TYR A 77 3.36 -10.10 5.43
N ASP A 78 4.60 -9.96 4.99
CA ASP A 78 5.53 -11.08 4.95
C ASP A 78 5.83 -11.61 6.36
N LEU A 79 6.13 -10.73 7.30
CA LEU A 79 6.47 -11.11 8.66
C LEU A 79 5.30 -11.72 9.43
N THR A 80 4.08 -11.37 9.06
CA THR A 80 2.87 -11.95 9.66
C THR A 80 2.34 -13.15 8.86
N ASP A 81 3.15 -13.65 7.95
CA ASP A 81 2.91 -14.90 7.21
C ASP A 81 1.64 -14.87 6.35
N ARG A 82 1.41 -13.75 5.67
CA ARG A 82 0.28 -13.63 4.75
C ARG A 82 0.43 -14.61 3.60
N GLN A 83 -0.58 -15.42 3.35
CA GLN A 83 -0.61 -16.40 2.25
C GLN A 83 -1.35 -15.89 1.02
N ALA A 84 -2.31 -15.00 1.20
CA ALA A 84 -3.07 -14.45 0.07
C ALA A 84 -2.16 -13.60 -0.82
N PRO A 85 -2.26 -13.72 -2.15
CA PRO A 85 -1.45 -12.88 -3.03
C PRO A 85 -1.87 -11.42 -2.96
N LEU A 86 -0.91 -10.53 -3.16
CA LEU A 86 -1.15 -9.08 -3.25
C LEU A 86 -0.54 -8.60 -4.55
N THR A 87 -1.30 -7.88 -5.34
CA THR A 87 -0.77 -7.30 -6.58
C THR A 87 -0.69 -5.78 -6.45
N VAL A 88 0.47 -5.23 -6.79
CA VAL A 88 0.69 -3.78 -6.84
C VAL A 88 0.72 -3.36 -8.30
N TYR A 89 -0.13 -2.43 -8.65
CA TYR A 89 -0.17 -1.82 -9.99
C TYR A 89 0.43 -0.43 -9.92
N GLY A 90 1.23 -0.07 -10.89
CA GLY A 90 1.84 1.24 -10.90
C GLY A 90 2.44 1.62 -12.23
N PRO A 91 3.01 2.83 -12.33
CA PRO A 91 3.62 3.29 -13.56
C PRO A 91 4.96 2.61 -13.82
N ARG A 92 5.56 2.93 -14.96
CA ARG A 92 6.89 2.43 -15.33
C ARG A 92 7.88 2.74 -14.21
N GLY A 93 8.74 1.77 -13.90
CA GLY A 93 9.68 1.85 -12.79
C GLY A 93 9.28 1.00 -11.59
N LEU A 94 8.05 0.49 -11.56
CA LEU A 94 7.58 -0.33 -10.44
C LEU A 94 8.37 -1.64 -10.32
N GLN A 95 8.72 -2.27 -11.44
CA GLN A 95 9.53 -3.49 -11.43
C GLN A 95 10.92 -3.22 -10.83
N ASP A 96 11.53 -2.09 -11.18
CA ASP A 96 12.83 -1.71 -10.61
C ASP A 96 12.71 -1.46 -9.12
N LEU A 97 11.62 -0.83 -8.68
CA LEU A 97 11.35 -0.64 -7.26
C LEU A 97 11.30 -1.97 -6.54
N PHE A 98 10.54 -2.93 -7.05
CA PHE A 98 10.41 -4.26 -6.43
C PHE A 98 11.75 -4.99 -6.36
N LYS A 99 12.56 -4.93 -7.43
CA LYS A 99 13.90 -5.52 -7.42
C LYS A 99 14.78 -4.89 -6.36
N THR A 100 14.74 -3.57 -6.26
CA THR A 100 15.53 -2.83 -5.27
C THR A 100 15.09 -3.18 -3.85
N LEU A 101 13.78 -3.25 -3.60
CA LEU A 101 13.27 -3.64 -2.29
C LEU A 101 13.74 -5.06 -1.93
N GLY A 102 13.70 -5.99 -2.86
CA GLY A 102 14.18 -7.34 -2.62
C GLY A 102 15.64 -7.40 -2.21
N ARG A 103 16.47 -6.51 -2.77
CA ARG A 103 17.89 -6.44 -2.39
C ARG A 103 18.10 -5.78 -1.04
N LEU A 104 17.28 -4.78 -0.69
CA LEU A 104 17.50 -3.99 0.52
C LEU A 104 16.85 -4.59 1.76
N ILE A 105 15.63 -5.07 1.64
CA ILE A 105 14.88 -5.55 2.79
C ILE A 105 14.58 -7.05 2.73
N GLY A 106 15.08 -7.72 1.70
CA GLY A 106 14.87 -9.14 1.51
C GLY A 106 13.49 -9.46 1.00
N ARG A 107 12.95 -10.59 1.44
CA ARG A 107 11.68 -11.12 0.96
C ARG A 107 10.51 -10.18 1.26
N ILE A 108 9.62 -10.03 0.29
CA ILE A 108 8.38 -9.25 0.44
C ILE A 108 7.14 -10.15 0.31
N GLY A 109 7.29 -11.44 0.55
CA GLY A 109 6.21 -12.41 0.63
C GLY A 109 5.48 -12.67 -0.67
N ARG A 110 4.16 -12.63 -0.63
CA ARG A 110 3.30 -12.96 -1.77
C ARG A 110 2.96 -11.75 -2.65
N ALA A 111 3.72 -10.67 -2.50
CA ALA A 111 3.50 -9.47 -3.32
C ALA A 111 4.12 -9.64 -4.70
N SER A 112 3.40 -9.17 -5.71
CA SER A 112 3.88 -9.08 -7.08
C SER A 112 3.51 -7.71 -7.65
N CYS A 113 4.10 -7.33 -8.77
CA CYS A 113 3.85 -6.02 -9.35
C CYS A 113 3.50 -6.10 -10.83
N ARG A 114 2.71 -5.14 -11.29
CA ARG A 114 2.37 -4.97 -12.70
C ARG A 114 2.47 -3.50 -13.06
N GLU A 115 3.28 -3.19 -14.08
CA GLU A 115 3.40 -1.83 -14.57
C GLU A 115 2.25 -1.51 -15.52
N ARG A 116 1.74 -0.29 -15.42
CA ARG A 116 0.80 0.24 -16.40
C ARG A 116 1.58 0.74 -17.60
N VAL A 117 1.02 0.52 -18.74
CA VAL A 117 1.61 0.99 -20.00
C VAL A 117 1.13 2.40 -20.31
#